data_92622759212ba87f739835b0d5f4abb5
#
_entry.id   92622759212ba87f739835b0d5f4abb5
#
_cell.length_a   1.000
_cell.length_b   1.000
_cell.length_c   1.000
_cell.angle_alpha   90.00
_cell.angle_beta   90.00
_cell.angle_gamma   90.00
#
_symmetry.space_group_name_H-M   'P 1'
#
loop_
_entity.id
_entity.type
_entity.pdbx_description
1 polymer ?
#
loop_
_entity_poly.entity_id
_entity_poly.type
_entity_poly.pdbx_seq_one_letter_code
_entity_poly.pdbx_strand_id
1 'polypeptide(L)'
;MKVAITASGEDLNSPVDRVFGRARYFVITDPEQTSVEVLENSQNVNAAQGAGIQAAQQIANKCIDVVLTGNVGPNAFRALEAVSIKVYQFGSDILTVRDALTAWKEGRLQEVKAPTAKGHGF
;
A
#
# COMPACT_ATOMS: atom_id res chain seq x y z
N MET A 1 13.78 -2.43 7.86
CA MET A 1 12.31 -2.44 7.72
C MET A 1 11.94 -1.90 6.35
N LYS A 2 11.07 -2.59 5.64
CA LYS A 2 10.58 -2.17 4.33
C LYS A 2 9.15 -1.70 4.42
N VAL A 3 8.87 -0.54 3.83
CA VAL A 3 7.55 0.08 3.80
C VAL A 3 7.13 0.24 2.35
N ALA A 4 5.94 -0.24 2.01
CA ALA A 4 5.37 -0.09 0.66
C ALA A 4 4.23 0.91 0.71
N ILE A 5 4.24 1.88 -0.18
CA ILE A 5 3.22 2.92 -0.25
C ILE A 5 2.54 2.84 -1.63
N THR A 6 1.21 2.80 -1.65
CA THR A 6 0.47 2.76 -2.90
C THR A 6 0.60 4.11 -3.61
N ALA A 7 0.97 4.07 -4.88
CA ALA A 7 1.32 5.29 -5.62
C ALA A 7 0.85 5.23 -7.06
N SER A 8 0.65 6.40 -7.65
CA SER A 8 0.34 6.55 -9.07
C SER A 8 1.58 6.85 -9.90
N GLY A 9 2.74 7.00 -9.28
CA GLY A 9 4.01 7.24 -9.94
C GLY A 9 5.13 6.48 -9.26
N GLU A 10 6.36 6.73 -9.68
CA GLU A 10 7.48 5.85 -9.39
C GLU A 10 8.50 6.41 -8.39
N ASP A 11 8.20 7.51 -7.70
CA ASP A 11 9.16 8.08 -6.76
C ASP A 11 8.46 8.63 -5.51
N LEU A 12 9.27 9.12 -4.58
CA LEU A 12 8.76 9.61 -3.29
C LEU A 12 7.89 10.86 -3.43
N ASN A 13 8.02 11.59 -4.51
CA ASN A 13 7.23 12.80 -4.76
C ASN A 13 5.97 12.52 -5.57
N SER A 14 5.76 11.28 -5.99
CA SER A 14 4.57 10.91 -6.75
C SER A 14 3.31 10.98 -5.90
N PRO A 15 2.15 11.25 -6.52
CA PRO A 15 0.88 11.19 -5.81
C PRO A 15 0.64 9.77 -5.28
N VAL A 16 -0.04 9.68 -4.14
CA VAL A 16 -0.48 8.40 -3.62
C VAL A 16 -1.66 7.88 -4.42
N ASP A 17 -1.80 6.57 -4.46
CA ASP A 17 -3.01 5.91 -4.94
C ASP A 17 -3.81 5.45 -3.73
N ARG A 18 -5.12 5.57 -3.79
CA ARG A 18 -5.96 5.42 -2.60
C ARG A 18 -6.51 4.02 -2.38
N VAL A 19 -6.42 3.16 -3.38
CA VAL A 19 -6.95 1.79 -3.30
C VAL A 19 -5.82 0.80 -3.49
N PHE A 20 -5.62 -0.07 -2.52
CA PHE A 20 -4.47 -0.98 -2.50
C PHE A 20 -4.37 -1.85 -3.76
N GLY A 21 -5.43 -2.57 -4.08
CA GLY A 21 -5.40 -3.53 -5.20
C GLY A 21 -5.40 -2.86 -6.58
N ARG A 22 -5.75 -1.59 -6.65
CA ARG A 22 -5.84 -0.83 -7.90
C ARG A 22 -4.70 0.16 -8.06
N ALA A 23 -3.75 0.17 -7.15
CA ALA A 23 -2.61 1.07 -7.23
C ALA A 23 -1.76 0.72 -8.44
N ARG A 24 -1.27 1.74 -9.13
CA ARG A 24 -0.44 1.57 -10.30
C ARG A 24 0.94 1.07 -9.92
N TYR A 25 1.48 1.59 -8.83
CA TYR A 25 2.81 1.24 -8.32
C TYR A 25 2.78 1.10 -6.81
N PHE A 26 3.73 0.31 -6.31
CA PHE A 26 4.11 0.34 -4.90
C PHE A 26 5.51 0.92 -4.83
N VAL A 27 5.66 2.04 -4.14
CA VAL A 27 6.97 2.61 -3.87
C VAL A 27 7.45 2.01 -2.55
N ILE A 28 8.58 1.34 -2.59
CA ILE A 28 9.11 0.58 -1.46
C ILE A 28 10.36 1.29 -0.96
N THR A 29 10.37 1.66 0.31
CA THR A 29 11.49 2.36 0.91
C THR A 29 11.63 1.93 2.38
N ASP A 30 12.59 2.53 3.09
CA ASP A 30 12.76 2.36 4.52
C ASP A 30 12.47 3.69 5.22
N PRO A 31 12.32 3.69 6.57
CA PRO A 31 11.99 4.93 7.28
C PRO A 31 12.99 6.06 7.07
N GLU A 32 14.25 5.74 6.80
CA GLU A 32 15.30 6.74 6.58
C GLU A 32 15.44 7.12 5.11
N GLN A 33 14.66 6.48 4.23
CA GLN A 33 14.68 6.73 2.78
C GLN A 33 16.07 6.49 2.17
N THR A 34 16.79 5.50 2.68
CA THR A 34 18.13 5.17 2.19
C THR A 34 18.10 4.40 0.87
N SER A 35 16.99 3.72 0.58
CA SER A 35 16.80 3.02 -0.68
C SER A 35 15.37 3.18 -1.15
N VAL A 36 15.17 3.22 -2.46
CA VAL A 36 13.84 3.30 -3.05
C VAL A 36 13.76 2.27 -4.15
N GLU A 37 12.76 1.41 -4.09
CA GLU A 37 12.46 0.40 -5.09
C GLU A 37 11.03 0.62 -5.54
N VAL A 38 10.73 0.30 -6.80
CA VAL A 38 9.38 0.45 -7.33
C VAL A 38 8.91 -0.91 -7.83
N LEU A 39 7.72 -1.30 -7.41
CA LEU A 39 7.06 -2.51 -7.90
C LEU A 39 5.86 -2.08 -8.72
N GLU A 40 5.88 -2.44 -10.00
CA GLU A 40 4.77 -2.12 -10.89
C GLU A 40 3.61 -3.09 -10.66
N ASN A 41 2.42 -2.54 -10.52
CA ASN A 41 1.19 -3.31 -10.27
C ASN A 41 0.21 -3.18 -11.44
N SER A 42 0.65 -2.69 -12.60
CA SER A 42 -0.24 -2.33 -13.70
C SER A 42 -1.03 -3.53 -14.23
N GLN A 43 -0.47 -4.73 -14.20
CA GLN A 43 -1.18 -5.92 -14.65
C GLN A 43 -2.39 -6.25 -13.78
N ASN A 44 -2.44 -5.77 -12.55
CA ASN A 44 -3.54 -6.03 -11.61
C ASN A 44 -4.58 -4.91 -11.61
N VAL A 45 -4.22 -3.72 -12.08
CA VAL A 45 -5.10 -2.55 -12.06
C VAL A 45 -6.42 -2.83 -12.79
N ASN A 46 -6.35 -3.55 -13.90
CA ASN A 46 -7.50 -3.86 -14.75
C ASN A 46 -8.09 -5.24 -14.50
N ALA A 47 -7.63 -5.95 -13.48
CA ALA A 47 -8.16 -7.27 -13.16
C ALA A 47 -9.62 -7.16 -12.71
N ALA A 48 -10.48 -8.01 -13.27
CA ALA A 48 -11.89 -8.01 -12.92
C ALA A 48 -12.11 -8.49 -11.48
N GLN A 49 -11.29 -9.45 -11.04
CA GLN A 49 -11.36 -10.03 -9.70
C GLN A 49 -9.95 -10.34 -9.22
N GLY A 50 -9.78 -10.38 -7.90
CA GLY A 50 -8.54 -10.82 -7.31
C GLY A 50 -7.39 -9.80 -7.36
N ALA A 51 -7.65 -8.57 -7.79
CA ALA A 51 -6.61 -7.56 -7.87
C ALA A 51 -5.92 -7.35 -6.52
N GLY A 52 -6.71 -7.29 -5.45
CA GLY A 52 -6.16 -7.09 -4.11
C GLY A 52 -5.33 -8.27 -3.63
N ILE A 53 -5.79 -9.51 -3.92
CA ILE A 53 -5.06 -10.71 -3.54
C ILE A 53 -3.72 -10.78 -4.28
N GLN A 54 -3.74 -10.51 -5.59
CA GLN A 54 -2.52 -10.56 -6.39
C GLN A 54 -1.52 -9.51 -5.95
N ALA A 55 -2.01 -8.30 -5.65
CA ALA A 55 -1.15 -7.23 -5.13
C ALA A 55 -0.54 -7.64 -3.78
N ALA A 56 -1.34 -8.24 -2.90
CA ALA A 56 -0.85 -8.68 -1.60
C ALA A 56 0.22 -9.77 -1.74
N GLN A 57 0.06 -10.67 -2.70
CA GLN A 57 1.07 -11.70 -2.95
C GLN A 57 2.39 -11.10 -3.45
N GLN A 58 2.32 -10.10 -4.32
CA GLN A 58 3.52 -9.41 -4.80
C GLN A 58 4.24 -8.70 -3.66
N ILE A 59 3.48 -8.05 -2.79
CA ILE A 59 4.02 -7.36 -1.62
C ILE A 59 4.67 -8.37 -0.67
N ALA A 60 4.02 -9.50 -0.42
CA ALA A 60 4.56 -10.54 0.45
C ALA A 60 5.88 -11.08 -0.09
N ASN A 61 5.99 -11.25 -1.41
CA ASN A 61 7.21 -11.76 -2.04
C ASN A 61 8.39 -10.81 -1.92
N LYS A 62 8.14 -9.53 -1.64
CA LYS A 62 9.19 -8.52 -1.49
C LYS A 62 9.63 -8.33 -0.05
N CYS A 63 9.14 -9.15 0.86
CA CYS A 63 9.48 -9.07 2.29
C CYS A 63 9.16 -7.71 2.91
N ILE A 64 8.00 -7.19 2.56
CA ILE A 64 7.51 -5.91 3.08
C ILE A 64 7.03 -6.09 4.53
N ASP A 65 7.31 -5.13 5.38
CA ASP A 65 6.86 -5.15 6.78
C ASP A 65 5.60 -4.32 7.00
N VAL A 66 5.46 -3.23 6.25
CA VAL A 66 4.38 -2.26 6.46
C VAL A 66 3.86 -1.77 5.11
N VAL A 67 2.54 -1.63 4.99
CA VAL A 67 1.88 -1.06 3.82
C VAL A 67 1.15 0.22 4.25
N LEU A 68 1.34 1.29 3.49
CA LEU A 68 0.59 2.55 3.67
C LEU A 68 -0.32 2.70 2.47
N THR A 69 -1.62 2.80 2.71
CA THR A 69 -2.62 2.90 1.64
C THR A 69 -3.86 3.65 2.12
N GLY A 70 -4.74 4.01 1.21
CA GLY A 70 -5.98 4.68 1.56
C GLY A 70 -7.08 3.72 1.94
N ASN A 71 -7.26 2.66 1.15
CA ASN A 71 -8.29 1.65 1.39
C ASN A 71 -7.79 0.27 1.02
N VAL A 72 -8.24 -0.73 1.77
CA VAL A 72 -7.90 -2.12 1.52
C VAL A 72 -9.14 -2.98 1.70
N GLY A 73 -9.43 -3.82 0.70
CA GLY A 73 -10.57 -4.72 0.73
C GLY A 73 -10.32 -5.95 1.60
N PRO A 74 -11.37 -6.76 1.84
CA PRO A 74 -11.28 -7.86 2.79
C PRO A 74 -10.31 -8.97 2.37
N ASN A 75 -10.25 -9.31 1.09
CA ASN A 75 -9.37 -10.39 0.64
C ASN A 75 -7.90 -9.98 0.73
N ALA A 76 -7.59 -8.75 0.30
CA ALA A 76 -6.24 -8.22 0.39
C ALA A 76 -5.81 -8.08 1.85
N PHE A 77 -6.69 -7.57 2.69
CA PHE A 77 -6.38 -7.39 4.11
C PHE A 77 -6.05 -8.72 4.76
N ARG A 78 -6.85 -9.76 4.51
CA ARG A 78 -6.60 -11.08 5.08
C ARG A 78 -5.28 -11.69 4.59
N ALA A 79 -4.97 -11.48 3.30
CA ALA A 79 -3.71 -11.99 2.75
C ALA A 79 -2.50 -11.30 3.37
N LEU A 80 -2.58 -10.00 3.59
CA LEU A 80 -1.49 -9.26 4.24
C LEU A 80 -1.36 -9.65 5.71
N GLU A 81 -2.48 -9.77 6.42
CA GLU A 81 -2.48 -10.17 7.81
C GLU A 81 -1.89 -11.55 8.00
N ALA A 82 -2.19 -12.48 7.10
CA ALA A 82 -1.70 -13.86 7.18
C ALA A 82 -0.17 -13.95 7.16
N VAL A 83 0.51 -12.96 6.57
CA VAL A 83 1.98 -12.92 6.52
C VAL A 83 2.53 -11.83 7.43
N SER A 84 1.73 -11.37 8.38
CA SER A 84 2.13 -10.40 9.43
C SER A 84 2.57 -9.04 8.90
N ILE A 85 2.04 -8.63 7.75
CA ILE A 85 2.27 -7.28 7.22
C ILE A 85 1.26 -6.34 7.86
N LYS A 86 1.74 -5.27 8.48
CA LYS A 86 0.87 -4.26 9.08
C LYS A 86 0.42 -3.27 8.01
N VAL A 87 -0.82 -2.84 8.10
CA VAL A 87 -1.40 -1.87 7.16
C VAL A 87 -1.79 -0.62 7.93
N TYR A 88 -1.38 0.54 7.41
CA TYR A 88 -1.76 1.83 7.96
C TYR A 88 -2.53 2.62 6.92
N GLN A 89 -3.57 3.31 7.37
CA GLN A 89 -4.45 4.06 6.47
C GLN A 89 -4.11 5.54 6.49
N PHE A 90 -3.93 6.13 5.29
CA PHE A 90 -3.82 7.58 5.18
C PHE A 90 -5.15 8.17 4.69
N GLY A 91 -5.37 9.42 5.07
CA GLY A 91 -6.59 10.14 4.71
C GLY A 91 -6.41 11.04 3.51
N SER A 92 -7.43 11.85 3.23
CA SER A 92 -7.46 12.74 2.06
C SER A 92 -6.45 13.89 2.14
N ASP A 93 -5.89 14.15 3.31
CA ASP A 93 -4.86 15.18 3.50
C ASP A 93 -3.48 14.72 3.00
N ILE A 94 -3.29 13.43 2.78
CA ILE A 94 -2.04 12.88 2.27
C ILE A 94 -2.07 12.91 0.76
N LEU A 95 -1.12 13.60 0.14
CA LEU A 95 -1.11 13.80 -1.31
C LEU A 95 0.01 13.02 -2.00
N THR A 96 1.18 12.90 -1.37
CA THR A 96 2.33 12.25 -1.98
C THR A 96 2.82 11.08 -1.14
N VAL A 97 3.64 10.24 -1.78
CA VAL A 97 4.27 9.10 -1.11
C VAL A 97 5.08 9.59 0.09
N ARG A 98 5.84 10.68 -0.09
CA ARG A 98 6.65 11.26 0.99
C ARG A 98 5.78 11.73 2.15
N ASP A 99 4.64 12.34 1.84
CA ASP A 99 3.70 12.77 2.88
C ASP A 99 3.21 11.58 3.71
N ALA A 100 2.87 10.48 3.05
CA ALA A 100 2.40 9.28 3.73
C ALA A 100 3.48 8.71 4.64
N LEU A 101 4.70 8.64 4.14
CA LEU A 101 5.83 8.11 4.92
C LEU A 101 6.10 8.99 6.14
N THR A 102 6.10 10.30 5.97
CA THR A 102 6.31 11.24 7.07
C THR A 102 5.22 11.11 8.12
N ALA A 103 3.95 11.04 7.68
CA ALA A 103 2.82 10.90 8.59
C ALA A 103 2.91 9.60 9.39
N TRP A 104 3.31 8.51 8.74
CA TRP A 104 3.50 7.24 9.43
C TRP A 104 4.61 7.31 10.46
N LYS A 105 5.76 7.88 10.10
CA LYS A 105 6.88 8.03 11.03
C LYS A 105 6.52 8.89 12.24
N GLU A 106 5.65 9.87 12.05
CA GLU A 106 5.20 10.76 13.13
C GLU A 106 4.04 10.19 13.95
N GLY A 107 3.59 8.99 13.63
CA GLY A 107 2.50 8.35 14.37
C GLY A 107 1.13 8.93 14.03
N ARG A 108 0.96 9.59 12.89
CA ARG A 108 -0.31 10.22 12.50
C ARG A 108 -1.23 9.33 11.68
N LEU A 109 -0.78 8.15 11.29
CA LEU A 109 -1.63 7.19 10.57
C LEU A 109 -2.15 6.14 11.51
N GLN A 110 -3.37 5.67 11.26
CA GLN A 110 -3.98 4.61 12.05
C GLN A 110 -3.67 3.25 11.47
N GLU A 111 -3.32 2.31 12.34
CA GLU A 111 -3.18 0.92 11.92
C GLU A 111 -4.56 0.34 11.62
N VAL A 112 -4.67 -0.34 10.48
CA VAL A 112 -5.90 -0.98 10.05
C VAL A 112 -6.00 -2.35 10.71
N LYS A 113 -7.07 -2.57 11.47
CA LYS A 113 -7.33 -3.84 12.16
C LYS A 113 -8.41 -4.66 11.47
N ALA A 114 -9.07 -4.09 10.45
CA ALA A 114 -10.13 -4.73 9.69
C ALA A 114 -10.19 -4.08 8.32
N PRO A 115 -10.79 -4.74 7.31
CA PRO A 115 -10.88 -4.15 5.97
C PRO A 115 -11.58 -2.79 6.02
N THR A 116 -11.07 -1.83 5.23
CA THR A 116 -11.61 -0.49 5.17
C THR A 116 -12.53 -0.28 3.97
N ALA A 117 -12.52 -1.21 3.01
CA ALA A 117 -13.35 -1.14 1.82
C ALA A 117 -14.24 -2.39 1.76
N LYS A 118 -15.41 -2.24 1.15
CA LYS A 118 -16.28 -3.37 0.86
C LYS A 118 -15.65 -4.19 -0.28
N GLY A 119 -15.99 -5.46 -0.37
CA GLY A 119 -15.36 -6.38 -1.30
C GLY A 119 -15.68 -6.19 -2.78
N HIS A 120 -16.44 -5.16 -3.16
CA HIS A 120 -16.86 -4.97 -4.54
C HIS A 120 -16.01 -3.93 -5.25
N GLY A 121 -15.33 -4.32 -6.32
CA GLY A 121 -14.59 -3.41 -7.15
C GLY A 121 -13.25 -2.96 -6.60
N PHE A 122 -12.79 -3.61 -5.56
CA PHE A 122 -11.51 -3.23 -4.94
C PHE A 122 -10.51 -4.35 -4.94
#